data_9b3313051cf245a46fec4cbbabdbb2cd
#
_entry.id   9b3313051cf245a46fec4cbbabdbb2cd
#
_cell.length_a   1.000
_cell.length_b   1.000
_cell.length_c   1.000
_cell.angle_alpha   90.00
_cell.angle_beta   90.00
_cell.angle_gamma   90.00
#
_symmetry.space_group_name_H-M   'P 1'
#
loop_
_entity.id
_entity.type
_entity.pdbx_description
1 polymer ?
#
loop_
_entity_poly.entity_id
_entity_poly.type
_entity_poly.pdbx_seq_one_letter_code
_entity_poly.pdbx_strand_id
1 'polypeptide(L)' 'MSLVIELLPDVELGGFTARLPDIPAYGEGETEDEAIADLKEALRGYIEEFGLEDALSRVALPSIRTIDLELAELASG' A
#
# COMPACT_ATOMS: atom_id res chain seq x y z
N MET A 1 11.33 9.43 -7.06
CA MET A 1 11.19 7.98 -6.92
C MET A 1 9.73 7.58 -7.05
N SER A 2 9.47 6.38 -7.51
CA SER A 2 8.11 5.84 -7.59
C SER A 2 7.86 4.89 -6.45
N LEU A 3 6.69 5.01 -5.83
CA LEU A 3 6.25 4.12 -4.76
C LEU A 3 5.09 3.28 -5.25
N VAL A 4 5.07 2.02 -4.84
CA VAL A 4 3.92 1.15 -5.09
C VAL A 4 2.98 1.27 -3.90
N ILE A 5 1.75 1.66 -4.18
CA ILE A 5 0.70 1.83 -3.17
C ILE A 5 -0.39 0.80 -3.43
N GLU A 6 -0.81 0.12 -2.39
CA GLU A 6 -1.95 -0.77 -2.46
C GLU A 6 -3.22 0.01 -2.11
N LEU A 7 -4.25 -0.15 -2.91
CA LEU A 7 -5.55 0.47 -2.69
C LEU A 7 -6.56 -0.65 -2.47
N LEU A 8 -7.11 -0.69 -1.27
CA LEU A 8 -8.02 -1.75 -0.84
C LEU A 8 -9.42 -1.17 -0.67
N PRO A 9 -10.39 -1.59 -1.49
CA PRO A 9 -11.77 -1.14 -1.29
C PRO A 9 -12.39 -1.78 -0.05
N ASP A 10 -13.17 -0.99 0.68
CA ASP A 10 -13.99 -1.50 1.77
C ASP A 10 -15.38 -1.80 1.22
N VAL A 11 -15.67 -3.08 1.05
CA VAL A 11 -16.92 -3.50 0.41
C VAL A 11 -18.14 -3.36 1.33
N GLU A 12 -17.93 -3.22 2.63
CA GLU A 12 -19.03 -3.09 3.58
C GLU A 12 -19.43 -1.64 3.83
N LEU A 13 -18.41 -0.78 4.08
CA LEU A 13 -18.65 0.61 4.44
C LEU A 13 -18.45 1.57 3.27
N GLY A 14 -17.89 1.10 2.18
CA GLY A 14 -17.48 1.93 1.07
C GLY A 14 -16.16 2.61 1.33
N GLY A 15 -15.60 3.23 0.31
CA GLY A 15 -14.32 3.89 0.41
C GLY A 15 -13.14 2.98 0.18
N PHE A 16 -11.95 3.53 0.47
CA PHE A 16 -10.69 2.85 0.18
C PHE A 16 -9.69 3.05 1.31
N THR A 17 -8.80 2.09 1.47
CA THR A 17 -7.60 2.22 2.28
C THR A 17 -6.39 2.18 1.35
N ALA A 18 -5.50 3.16 1.49
CA ALA A 18 -4.23 3.21 0.77
C ALA A 18 -3.11 2.86 1.74
N ARG A 19 -2.19 2.01 1.31
CA ARG A 19 -1.06 1.64 2.16
C ARG A 19 0.19 1.32 1.35
N LEU A 20 1.32 1.35 2.04
CA LEU A 20 2.59 0.88 1.51
C LEU A 20 2.89 -0.49 2.13
N PRO A 21 3.45 -1.44 1.35
CA PRO A 21 3.76 -2.76 1.90
C PRO A 21 4.78 -2.75 3.04
N ASP A 22 5.77 -1.85 2.97
CA ASP A 22 6.94 -1.91 3.85
C ASP A 22 7.00 -0.84 4.93
N ILE A 23 6.11 0.13 4.90
CA ILE A 23 6.04 1.20 5.90
C ILE A 23 4.69 1.10 6.61
N PRO A 24 4.68 1.08 7.95
CA PRO A 24 3.43 0.97 8.70
C PRO A 24 2.66 2.30 8.71
N ALA A 25 2.27 2.76 7.52
CA ALA A 25 1.47 3.96 7.32
C ALA A 25 0.36 3.63 6.33
N TYR A 26 -0.82 4.15 6.61
CA TYR A 26 -1.95 3.96 5.72
C TYR A 26 -2.89 5.16 5.82
N GLY A 27 -3.71 5.32 4.79
CA GLY A 27 -4.70 6.37 4.73
C GLY A 27 -6.04 5.82 4.30
N GLU A 28 -7.09 6.53 4.62
CA GLU A 28 -8.46 6.15 4.29
C GLU A 28 -9.18 7.33 3.63
N GLY A 29 -10.11 7.03 2.75
CA GLY A 29 -10.92 8.04 2.10
C GLY A 29 -12.09 7.40 1.36
N GLU A 30 -13.06 8.22 0.96
CA GLU A 30 -14.20 7.74 0.18
C GLU A 30 -13.82 7.45 -1.27
N THR A 31 -12.75 8.09 -1.75
CA THR A 31 -12.20 7.86 -3.09
C THR A 31 -10.76 7.42 -2.96
N GLU A 32 -10.21 6.87 -4.05
CA GLU A 32 -8.80 6.49 -4.09
C GLU A 32 -7.90 7.71 -3.85
N ASP A 33 -8.23 8.84 -4.48
CA ASP A 33 -7.44 10.07 -4.33
C ASP A 33 -7.44 10.57 -2.88
N GLU A 34 -8.57 10.51 -2.20
CA GLU A 34 -8.66 10.90 -0.80
C GLU A 34 -7.84 9.96 0.10
N ALA A 35 -7.90 8.67 -0.16
CA ALA A 35 -7.11 7.70 0.59
C ALA A 35 -5.61 7.92 0.40
N ILE A 36 -5.20 8.23 -0.84
CA ILE A 36 -3.80 8.55 -1.13
C ILE A 36 -3.36 9.83 -0.44
N ALA A 37 -4.20 10.86 -0.44
CA ALA A 37 -3.89 12.12 0.24
C ALA A 37 -3.72 11.90 1.74
N ASP A 38 -4.57 11.09 2.34
CA ASP A 38 -4.48 10.75 3.75
C ASP A 38 -3.22 9.92 4.05
N LEU A 39 -2.86 8.99 3.16
CA LEU A 39 -1.62 8.23 3.26
C LEU A 39 -0.40 9.16 3.26
N LYS A 40 -0.40 10.19 2.41
CA LYS A 40 0.71 11.15 2.37
C LYS A 40 0.89 11.85 3.70
N GLU A 41 -0.20 12.20 4.39
CA GLU A 41 -0.12 12.79 5.73
C GLU A 41 0.43 11.81 6.75
N ALA A 42 0.02 10.54 6.68
CA ALA A 42 0.55 9.51 7.55
C ALA A 42 2.05 9.28 7.33
N LEU A 43 2.49 9.32 6.06
CA LEU A 43 3.90 9.20 5.72
C LEU A 43 4.71 10.39 6.24
N ARG A 44 4.14 11.59 6.16
CA ARG A 44 4.79 12.79 6.71
C ARG A 44 5.02 12.63 8.21
N GLY A 45 4.01 12.17 8.94
CA GLY A 45 4.13 11.90 10.38
C GLY A 45 5.17 10.83 10.68
N TYR A 46 5.22 9.78 9.86
CA TYR A 46 6.23 8.74 10.01
C TYR A 46 7.65 9.30 9.87
N ILE A 47 7.86 10.12 8.84
CA ILE A 47 9.16 10.73 8.59
C ILE A 47 9.56 11.69 9.73
N GLU A 48 8.60 12.45 10.25
CA GLU A 48 8.86 13.36 11.38
C GLU A 48 9.29 12.60 12.62
N GLU A 49 8.71 11.42 12.86
CA GLU A 49 9.01 10.64 14.06
C GLU A 49 10.25 9.77 13.91
N PHE A 50 10.42 9.10 12.77
CA PHE A 50 11.47 8.10 12.57
C PHE A 50 12.58 8.55 11.63
N GLY A 51 12.39 9.64 10.90
CA GLY A 51 13.37 10.19 9.99
C GLY A 51 13.24 9.67 8.56
N LEU A 52 13.71 10.50 7.62
CA LEU A 52 13.66 10.17 6.21
C LEU A 52 14.51 8.94 5.86
N GLU A 53 15.68 8.80 6.49
CA GLU A 53 16.56 7.66 6.22
C GLU A 53 15.90 6.34 6.59
N ASP A 54 15.16 6.31 7.70
CA ASP A 54 14.43 5.11 8.10
C ASP A 54 13.36 4.77 7.06
N ALA A 55 12.59 5.76 6.63
CA ALA A 55 11.57 5.56 5.61
C ALA A 55 12.18 5.04 4.30
N LEU A 56 13.27 5.64 3.84
CA LEU A 56 13.94 5.23 2.61
C LEU A 56 14.52 3.81 2.70
N SER A 57 14.98 3.42 3.88
CA SER A 57 15.51 2.07 4.08
C SER A 57 14.44 0.99 3.98
N ARG A 58 13.19 1.33 4.24
CA ARG A 58 12.07 0.39 4.19
C ARG A 58 11.44 0.27 2.82
N VAL A 59 11.61 1.29 1.97
CA VAL A 59 11.05 1.27 0.61
C VAL A 59 11.94 0.43 -0.28
N ALA A 60 11.47 -0.75 -0.65
CA ALA A 60 12.15 -1.61 -1.61
C ALA A 60 11.54 -1.42 -2.99
N LEU A 61 12.35 -1.52 -4.02
CA LEU A 61 11.84 -1.54 -5.39
C LEU A 61 11.09 -2.86 -5.58
N PRO A 62 9.81 -2.82 -5.96
CA PRO A 62 9.07 -4.06 -6.15
C PRO A 62 9.59 -4.83 -7.34
N SER A 63 9.64 -6.14 -7.20
CA SER A 63 9.89 -7.04 -8.31
C SER A 63 8.54 -7.62 -8.72
N ILE A 64 8.18 -7.44 -9.98
CA ILE A 64 6.91 -7.92 -10.50
C ILE A 64 7.19 -9.05 -11.49
N ARG A 65 6.54 -10.18 -11.27
CA ARG A 65 6.66 -11.33 -12.15
C ARG A 65 5.29 -11.83 -12.54
N THR A 66 5.17 -12.22 -13.79
CA THR A 66 3.97 -12.90 -14.26
C THR A 66 4.24 -14.38 -14.31
N ILE A 67 3.37 -15.16 -13.74
CA ILE A 67 3.45 -16.62 -13.79
C ILE A 67 2.15 -17.16 -14.36
N ASP A 68 2.24 -18.30 -15.02
CA ASP A 68 1.04 -19.02 -15.48
C ASP A 68 0.60 -19.97 -14.37
N LEU A 69 -0.62 -19.80 -13.92
CA LEU A 69 -1.14 -20.56 -12.81
C LEU A 69 -2.62 -20.81 -12.97
N GLU A 70 -3.02 -22.07 -12.90
CA GLU A 70 -4.43 -22.44 -12.88
C GLU A 70 -4.88 -22.57 -11.43
N LEU A 71 -5.71 -21.64 -10.99
CA LEU A 71 -6.21 -21.62 -9.61
C LEU A 71 -7.02 -22.89 -9.28
N ALA A 72 -7.71 -23.43 -10.28
CA ALA A 72 -8.48 -24.65 -10.10
C ALA A 72 -7.58 -25.85 -9.73
N GLU A 73 -6.36 -25.89 -10.27
CA GLU A 73 -5.40 -26.95 -9.94
C GLU A 73 -4.94 -26.86 -8.49
N LEU A 74 -4.78 -25.64 -7.98
CA LEU A 74 -4.40 -25.43 -6.58
C LEU A 74 -5.53 -25.85 -5.64
N ALA A 75 -6.78 -25.62 -6.04
CA ALA A 75 -7.93 -25.97 -5.23
C ALA A 75 -8.18 -27.49 -5.16
N SER A 76 -7.76 -28.23 -6.19
CA SER A 76 -7.98 -29.67 -6.27
C SER A 76 -6.91 -30.49 -5.57
N GLY A 77 -5.86 -29.85 -5.15
CA GLY A 77 -4.75 -30.49 -4.47
C GLY A 77 -4.96 -30.61 -2.99
#